data_368b8378dbaf48f668c8759c1648f907
#
_entry.id   368b8378dbaf48f668c8759c1648f907
#
_cell.length_a   1.000
_cell.length_b   1.000
_cell.length_c   1.000
_cell.angle_alpha   90.00
_cell.angle_beta   90.00
_cell.angle_gamma   90.00
#
_symmetry.space_group_name_H-M   'P 1'
#
loop_
_entity.id
_entity.type
_entity.pdbx_description
1 polymer ?
#
loop_
_entity_poly.entity_id
_entity_poly.type
_entity_poly.pdbx_seq_one_letter_code
_entity_poly.pdbx_strand_id
1 'polypeptide(L)'
;MKIGKFEIRLNSQLVLLCLIVIIWLCFGIVNPNILSISNTYSILSSALVPLMLALPQMLIVAMGGTDMSFTVISAISSYITLRIWDVNGAAEIPTIIIILGAIAIGIVCYLINWFLVDRVKISTFIATLGVNSMLKGFVLAFVSSSYVNSLPSGLKAFSTSALATAVNSEGVEYVLHISIIFVILLYILLYFMMEKTMFGRKIYSIGADEDAARRAGINVSRVRLFAFILAGILCGLTGVLHDSLSRFSMPLPPDVVGKELNSIAAVVIGIGGSKKASGIVAGTFLGVILLQLVSSNLVMLGVPSYWQQFVSGIIILIGLAFQAIQVVKKAKR
;
A
#
# COMPACT_ATOMS: atom_id res chain seq x y z
N MET A 1 -31.50 -39.46 -11.20
CA MET A 1 -31.85 -38.07 -11.42
C MET A 1 -30.78 -37.22 -10.69
N LYS A 2 -29.69 -36.83 -11.39
CA LYS A 2 -28.56 -36.06 -10.79
C LYS A 2 -28.86 -34.60 -10.99
N ILE A 3 -29.24 -33.93 -9.92
CA ILE A 3 -29.36 -32.48 -9.91
C ILE A 3 -27.92 -31.93 -9.90
N GLY A 4 -27.56 -31.27 -10.99
CA GLY A 4 -26.22 -30.70 -11.20
C GLY A 4 -25.89 -29.67 -10.11
N LYS A 5 -24.82 -29.93 -9.35
CA LYS A 5 -24.18 -28.92 -8.53
C LYS A 5 -23.54 -27.88 -9.46
N PHE A 6 -24.19 -26.75 -9.61
CA PHE A 6 -23.59 -25.56 -10.16
C PHE A 6 -22.51 -25.11 -9.15
N GLU A 7 -21.28 -25.58 -9.32
CA GLU A 7 -20.14 -25.00 -8.60
C GLU A 7 -19.86 -23.61 -9.20
N ILE A 8 -20.50 -22.59 -8.66
CA ILE A 8 -20.10 -21.22 -8.91
C ILE A 8 -18.70 -21.10 -8.29
N ARG A 9 -17.66 -21.22 -9.10
CA ARG A 9 -16.29 -20.83 -8.75
C ARG A 9 -16.27 -19.32 -8.64
N LEU A 10 -16.78 -18.78 -7.53
CA LEU A 10 -16.68 -17.36 -7.22
C LEU A 10 -15.19 -17.00 -7.19
N ASN A 11 -14.80 -16.17 -8.13
CA ASN A 11 -13.46 -15.57 -8.13
C ASN A 11 -13.34 -14.76 -6.83
N SER A 12 -12.27 -14.95 -6.06
CA SER A 12 -12.08 -14.24 -4.77
C SER A 12 -12.23 -12.72 -4.88
N GLN A 13 -11.88 -12.16 -6.03
CA GLN A 13 -12.05 -10.74 -6.34
C GLN A 13 -13.51 -10.32 -6.47
N LEU A 14 -14.37 -11.17 -7.10
CA LEU A 14 -15.81 -10.92 -7.18
C LEU A 14 -16.46 -10.95 -5.79
N VAL A 15 -16.04 -11.89 -4.94
CA VAL A 15 -16.53 -11.96 -3.55
C VAL A 15 -16.15 -10.70 -2.79
N LEU A 16 -14.91 -10.23 -2.96
CA LEU A 16 -14.44 -9.01 -2.30
C LEU A 16 -15.16 -7.77 -2.82
N LEU A 17 -15.40 -7.69 -4.13
CA LEU A 17 -16.18 -6.61 -4.74
C LEU A 17 -17.63 -6.61 -4.21
N CYS A 18 -18.29 -7.77 -4.17
CA CYS A 18 -19.62 -7.89 -3.60
C CYS A 18 -19.66 -7.46 -2.13
N LEU A 19 -18.64 -7.83 -1.36
CA LEU A 19 -18.51 -7.44 0.05
C LEU A 19 -18.38 -5.92 0.20
N ILE A 20 -17.56 -5.25 -0.64
CA ILE A 20 -17.43 -3.80 -0.67
C ILE A 20 -18.79 -3.14 -0.93
N VAL A 21 -19.51 -3.61 -1.96
CA VAL A 21 -20.82 -3.06 -2.32
C VAL A 21 -21.83 -3.28 -1.19
N ILE A 22 -21.88 -4.47 -0.60
CA ILE A 22 -22.81 -4.77 0.52
C ILE A 22 -22.50 -3.86 1.72
N ILE A 23 -21.26 -3.73 2.12
CA ILE A 23 -20.84 -2.87 3.24
C ILE A 23 -21.19 -1.41 2.94
N TRP A 24 -20.91 -0.92 1.73
CA TRP A 24 -21.22 0.43 1.32
C TRP A 24 -22.73 0.72 1.38
N LEU A 25 -23.56 -0.22 0.90
CA LEU A 25 -25.01 -0.10 0.99
C LEU A 25 -25.52 -0.17 2.44
N CYS A 26 -24.96 -1.07 3.26
CA CYS A 26 -25.31 -1.14 4.70
C CYS A 26 -25.03 0.19 5.43
N PHE A 27 -23.87 0.79 5.19
CA PHE A 27 -23.57 2.11 5.74
C PHE A 27 -24.51 3.20 5.18
N GLY A 28 -24.88 3.12 3.89
CA GLY A 28 -25.82 4.04 3.25
C GLY A 28 -27.23 3.98 3.81
N ILE A 29 -27.67 2.83 4.33
CA ILE A 29 -28.97 2.71 5.05
C ILE A 29 -28.94 3.50 6.37
N VAL A 30 -27.77 3.50 7.05
CA VAL A 30 -27.61 4.22 8.32
C VAL A 30 -27.50 5.74 8.08
N ASN A 31 -26.76 6.14 7.05
CA ASN A 31 -26.60 7.54 6.67
C ASN A 31 -26.58 7.68 5.14
N PRO A 32 -27.65 8.22 4.51
CA PRO A 32 -27.74 8.37 3.06
C PRO A 32 -26.62 9.21 2.44
N ASN A 33 -26.01 10.14 3.19
CA ASN A 33 -24.90 10.96 2.72
C ASN A 33 -23.67 10.11 2.37
N ILE A 34 -23.55 8.88 2.89
CA ILE A 34 -22.50 7.93 2.57
C ILE A 34 -22.53 7.50 1.09
N LEU A 35 -23.73 7.47 0.49
CA LEU A 35 -23.89 7.13 -0.92
C LEU A 35 -23.66 8.32 -1.87
N SER A 36 -23.33 9.49 -1.34
CA SER A 36 -23.07 10.69 -2.14
C SER A 36 -21.79 10.59 -2.96
N ILE A 37 -21.75 11.33 -4.07
CA ILE A 37 -20.54 11.48 -4.91
C ILE A 37 -19.43 12.15 -4.11
N SER A 38 -19.74 13.13 -3.27
CA SER A 38 -18.78 13.82 -2.41
C SER A 38 -18.09 12.87 -1.43
N ASN A 39 -18.83 11.97 -0.77
CA ASN A 39 -18.21 10.96 0.09
C ASN A 39 -17.37 9.96 -0.70
N THR A 40 -17.80 9.58 -1.91
CA THR A 40 -16.98 8.71 -2.78
C THR A 40 -15.66 9.38 -3.13
N TYR A 41 -15.64 10.68 -3.43
CA TYR A 41 -14.39 11.42 -3.66
C TYR A 41 -13.51 11.49 -2.41
N SER A 42 -14.12 11.67 -1.24
CA SER A 42 -13.40 11.62 0.04
C SER A 42 -12.71 10.27 0.27
N ILE A 43 -13.43 9.16 0.07
CA ILE A 43 -12.89 7.81 0.22
C ILE A 43 -11.75 7.56 -0.77
N LEU A 44 -11.92 7.92 -2.04
CA LEU A 44 -10.89 7.72 -3.07
C LEU A 44 -9.64 8.57 -2.80
N SER A 45 -9.82 9.82 -2.39
CA SER A 45 -8.68 10.72 -2.08
C SER A 45 -7.92 10.23 -0.84
N SER A 46 -8.62 9.81 0.21
CA SER A 46 -8.00 9.25 1.41
C SER A 46 -7.38 7.86 1.19
N ALA A 47 -7.79 7.14 0.14
CA ALA A 47 -7.21 5.86 -0.24
C ALA A 47 -5.87 5.98 -1.01
N LEU A 48 -5.51 7.16 -1.51
CA LEU A 48 -4.32 7.32 -2.38
C LEU A 48 -3.03 6.85 -1.74
N VAL A 49 -2.74 7.30 -0.53
CA VAL A 49 -1.52 6.91 0.20
C VAL A 49 -1.56 5.43 0.61
N PRO A 50 -2.64 4.90 1.22
CA PRO A 50 -2.78 3.46 1.48
C PRO A 50 -2.64 2.57 0.24
N LEU A 51 -3.18 2.98 -0.91
CA LEU A 51 -3.02 2.26 -2.18
C LEU A 51 -1.55 2.20 -2.60
N MET A 52 -0.84 3.30 -2.49
CA MET A 52 0.59 3.35 -2.82
C MET A 52 1.44 2.52 -1.84
N LEU A 53 1.16 2.58 -0.52
CA LEU A 53 1.84 1.79 0.51
C LEU A 53 1.62 0.28 0.32
N ALA A 54 0.48 -0.13 -0.20
CA ALA A 54 0.19 -1.54 -0.42
C ALA A 54 1.00 -2.16 -1.57
N LEU A 55 1.52 -1.36 -2.52
CA LEU A 55 2.26 -1.87 -3.68
C LEU A 55 3.62 -2.50 -3.32
N PRO A 56 4.53 -1.85 -2.55
CA PRO A 56 5.77 -2.49 -2.12
C PRO A 56 5.50 -3.72 -1.26
N GLN A 57 4.52 -3.65 -0.35
CA GLN A 57 4.13 -4.78 0.48
C GLN A 57 3.61 -5.96 -0.34
N MET A 58 2.79 -5.71 -1.36
CA MET A 58 2.28 -6.73 -2.27
C MET A 58 3.41 -7.51 -2.96
N LEU A 59 4.47 -6.83 -3.40
CA LEU A 59 5.62 -7.48 -4.05
C LEU A 59 6.32 -8.45 -3.10
N ILE A 60 6.54 -8.04 -1.84
CA ILE A 60 7.22 -8.85 -0.84
C ILE A 60 6.35 -10.04 -0.41
N VAL A 61 5.04 -9.83 -0.23
CA VAL A 61 4.08 -10.89 0.08
C VAL A 61 3.98 -11.89 -1.07
N ALA A 62 4.03 -11.45 -2.31
CA ALA A 62 4.04 -12.33 -3.49
C ALA A 62 5.26 -13.26 -3.53
N MET A 63 6.38 -12.87 -2.90
CA MET A 63 7.58 -13.72 -2.72
C MET A 63 7.54 -14.57 -1.44
N GLY A 64 6.43 -14.59 -0.71
CA GLY A 64 6.28 -15.34 0.54
C GLY A 64 6.86 -14.65 1.78
N GLY A 65 7.28 -13.38 1.66
CA GLY A 65 7.79 -12.58 2.77
C GLY A 65 6.74 -11.65 3.36
N THR A 66 7.11 -10.98 4.46
CA THR A 66 6.37 -9.86 5.04
C THR A 66 7.34 -8.75 5.34
N ASP A 67 7.08 -7.56 4.86
CA ASP A 67 7.89 -6.37 5.11
C ASP A 67 7.23 -5.51 6.20
N MET A 68 8.03 -4.99 7.13
CA MET A 68 7.59 -4.06 8.17
C MET A 68 8.25 -2.68 8.02
N SER A 69 9.13 -2.49 7.03
CA SER A 69 9.92 -1.28 6.87
C SER A 69 9.38 -0.29 5.82
N PHE A 70 8.48 -0.74 4.94
CA PHE A 70 8.02 0.05 3.79
C PHE A 70 7.39 1.41 4.17
N THR A 71 6.69 1.50 5.28
CA THR A 71 6.07 2.77 5.74
C THR A 71 7.12 3.78 6.15
N VAL A 72 8.10 3.34 6.95
CA VAL A 72 9.21 4.21 7.37
C VAL A 72 10.10 4.58 6.20
N ILE A 73 10.41 3.62 5.31
CA ILE A 73 11.19 3.91 4.10
C ILE A 73 10.47 4.92 3.22
N SER A 74 9.14 4.81 3.07
CA SER A 74 8.36 5.79 2.31
C SER A 74 8.46 7.19 2.93
N ALA A 75 8.23 7.30 4.25
CA ALA A 75 8.27 8.57 4.93
C ALA A 75 9.66 9.23 4.87
N ILE A 76 10.71 8.51 5.23
CA ILE A 76 12.06 9.09 5.31
C ILE A 76 12.68 9.38 3.93
N SER A 77 12.27 8.67 2.88
CA SER A 77 12.82 8.86 1.53
C SER A 77 12.53 10.26 1.00
N SER A 78 11.30 10.73 1.11
CA SER A 78 10.93 12.10 0.74
C SER A 78 11.42 13.11 1.76
N TYR A 79 11.28 12.81 3.06
CA TYR A 79 11.69 13.70 4.13
C TYR A 79 13.18 14.06 4.05
N ILE A 80 14.08 13.07 3.92
CA ILE A 80 15.53 13.33 3.81
C ILE A 80 15.82 14.18 2.58
N THR A 81 15.21 13.89 1.46
CA THR A 81 15.40 14.66 0.22
C THR A 81 14.98 16.12 0.41
N LEU A 82 13.79 16.34 0.96
CA LEU A 82 13.25 17.69 1.23
C LEU A 82 14.08 18.40 2.30
N ARG A 83 14.54 17.72 3.34
CA ARG A 83 15.33 18.31 4.40
C ARG A 83 16.71 18.78 3.94
N ILE A 84 17.38 18.01 3.08
CA ILE A 84 18.66 18.42 2.48
C ILE A 84 18.50 19.76 1.74
N TRP A 85 17.38 19.94 1.06
CA TRP A 85 17.10 21.18 0.32
C TRP A 85 16.67 22.33 1.22
N ASP A 86 15.79 22.07 2.19
CA ASP A 86 15.32 23.08 3.15
C ASP A 86 16.48 23.75 3.89
N VAL A 87 17.46 22.93 4.36
CA VAL A 87 18.67 23.44 5.04
C VAL A 87 19.57 24.26 4.12
N ASN A 88 19.62 23.93 2.83
CA ASN A 88 20.47 24.65 1.87
C ASN A 88 19.81 25.93 1.33
N GLY A 89 18.61 26.28 1.78
CA GLY A 89 17.92 27.54 1.42
C GLY A 89 17.55 27.66 -0.06
N ALA A 90 17.52 26.56 -0.79
CA ALA A 90 17.19 26.55 -2.21
C ALA A 90 15.67 26.72 -2.37
N ALA A 91 15.26 27.95 -2.68
CA ALA A 91 13.85 28.32 -2.79
C ALA A 91 13.11 27.58 -3.91
N GLU A 92 13.79 27.17 -4.98
CA GLU A 92 13.17 26.49 -6.11
C GLU A 92 13.99 25.32 -6.62
N ILE A 93 13.43 24.11 -6.49
CA ILE A 93 14.00 22.87 -7.00
C ILE A 93 13.02 22.26 -7.98
N PRO A 94 13.49 21.77 -9.13
CA PRO A 94 12.66 20.95 -10.00
C PRO A 94 12.10 19.73 -9.26
N THR A 95 10.80 19.56 -9.29
CA THR A 95 10.09 18.42 -8.64
C THR A 95 10.70 17.06 -9.01
N ILE A 96 11.22 16.94 -10.24
CA ILE A 96 11.87 15.70 -10.70
C ILE A 96 13.10 15.34 -9.85
N ILE A 97 13.86 16.30 -9.36
CA ILE A 97 15.04 16.05 -8.51
C ILE A 97 14.59 15.48 -7.15
N ILE A 98 13.48 15.99 -6.60
CA ILE A 98 12.91 15.47 -5.35
C ILE A 98 12.43 14.03 -5.55
N ILE A 99 11.73 13.76 -6.65
CA ILE A 99 11.26 12.41 -6.97
C ILE A 99 12.45 11.45 -7.11
N LEU A 100 13.46 11.82 -7.88
CA LEU A 100 14.65 10.99 -8.09
C LEU A 100 15.46 10.79 -6.79
N GLY A 101 15.58 11.83 -5.96
CA GLY A 101 16.23 11.74 -4.66
C GLY A 101 15.50 10.79 -3.71
N ALA A 102 14.18 10.92 -3.60
CA ALA A 102 13.36 10.02 -2.79
C ALA A 102 13.43 8.56 -3.29
N ILE A 103 13.39 8.35 -4.60
CA ILE A 103 13.56 7.01 -5.20
C ILE A 103 14.95 6.46 -4.86
N ALA A 104 16.02 7.25 -4.99
CA ALA A 104 17.38 6.81 -4.69
C ALA A 104 17.53 6.38 -3.22
N ILE A 105 17.01 7.17 -2.28
CA ILE A 105 17.03 6.85 -0.85
C ILE A 105 16.20 5.58 -0.57
N GLY A 106 15.01 5.48 -1.15
CA GLY A 106 14.16 4.28 -1.05
C GLY A 106 14.88 3.02 -1.53
N ILE A 107 15.56 3.08 -2.67
CA ILE A 107 16.36 1.97 -3.20
C ILE A 107 17.49 1.61 -2.23
N VAL A 108 18.25 2.59 -1.72
CA VAL A 108 19.34 2.35 -0.77
C VAL A 108 18.83 1.62 0.48
N CYS A 109 17.72 2.07 1.06
CA CYS A 109 17.11 1.40 2.21
C CYS A 109 16.68 -0.05 1.90
N TYR A 110 16.10 -0.27 0.72
CA TYR A 110 15.71 -1.63 0.30
C TYR A 110 16.90 -2.51 -0.07
N LEU A 111 18.02 -1.97 -0.50
CA LEU A 111 19.26 -2.73 -0.68
C LEU A 111 19.79 -3.25 0.65
N ILE A 112 19.63 -2.52 1.76
CA ILE A 112 19.94 -3.02 3.10
C ILE A 112 19.04 -4.23 3.43
N ASN A 113 17.73 -4.12 3.20
CA ASN A 113 16.81 -5.24 3.39
C ASN A 113 17.17 -6.45 2.54
N TRP A 114 17.46 -6.24 1.24
CA TRP A 114 17.89 -7.30 0.35
C TRP A 114 19.17 -7.99 0.86
N PHE A 115 20.17 -7.23 1.29
CA PHE A 115 21.42 -7.76 1.82
C PHE A 115 21.17 -8.66 3.04
N LEU A 116 20.35 -8.21 4.00
CA LEU A 116 20.04 -8.97 5.20
C LEU A 116 19.26 -10.26 4.87
N VAL A 117 18.30 -10.19 3.96
CA VAL A 117 17.45 -11.34 3.62
C VAL A 117 18.17 -12.32 2.70
N ASP A 118 18.89 -11.83 1.68
CA ASP A 118 19.48 -12.69 0.65
C ASP A 118 20.88 -13.18 1.00
N ARG A 119 21.73 -12.33 1.62
CA ARG A 119 23.12 -12.67 1.95
C ARG A 119 23.25 -13.18 3.37
N VAL A 120 22.67 -12.49 4.35
CA VAL A 120 22.75 -12.90 5.75
C VAL A 120 21.75 -14.01 6.08
N LYS A 121 20.73 -14.20 5.24
CA LYS A 121 19.69 -15.25 5.38
C LYS A 121 18.76 -15.06 6.59
N ILE A 122 18.57 -13.82 7.04
CA ILE A 122 17.58 -13.49 8.05
C ILE A 122 16.18 -13.55 7.40
N SER A 123 15.17 -14.00 8.12
CA SER A 123 13.78 -13.96 7.61
C SER A 123 13.36 -12.52 7.27
N THR A 124 12.60 -12.35 6.21
CA THR A 124 12.19 -11.01 5.73
C THR A 124 11.53 -10.19 6.82
N PHE A 125 10.65 -10.80 7.61
CA PHE A 125 9.95 -10.13 8.72
C PHE A 125 10.93 -9.56 9.77
N ILE A 126 11.88 -10.39 10.24
CA ILE A 126 12.84 -9.97 11.28
C ILE A 126 13.81 -8.91 10.73
N ALA A 127 14.30 -9.10 9.52
CA ALA A 127 15.20 -8.14 8.87
C ALA A 127 14.54 -6.76 8.71
N THR A 128 13.33 -6.73 8.16
CA THR A 128 12.60 -5.47 7.91
C THR A 128 12.09 -4.81 9.19
N LEU A 129 11.76 -5.58 10.22
CA LEU A 129 11.43 -5.04 11.55
C LEU A 129 12.64 -4.36 12.20
N GLY A 130 13.83 -4.98 12.11
CA GLY A 130 15.07 -4.38 12.57
C GLY A 130 15.42 -3.10 11.81
N VAL A 131 15.31 -3.13 10.46
CA VAL A 131 15.55 -1.95 9.60
C VAL A 131 14.52 -0.85 9.89
N ASN A 132 13.25 -1.17 10.11
CA ASN A 132 12.22 -0.20 10.53
C ASN A 132 12.67 0.57 11.77
N SER A 133 13.07 -0.15 12.84
CA SER A 133 13.52 0.47 14.09
C SER A 133 14.80 1.25 13.93
N MET A 134 15.77 0.72 13.17
CA MET A 134 17.02 1.40 12.86
C MET A 134 16.78 2.72 12.12
N LEU A 135 15.95 2.72 11.09
CA LEU A 135 15.68 3.91 10.28
C LEU A 135 14.90 4.98 11.07
N LYS A 136 13.96 4.59 11.93
CA LYS A 136 13.29 5.51 12.86
C LYS A 136 14.29 6.24 13.76
N GLY A 137 15.19 5.48 14.39
CA GLY A 137 16.24 6.06 15.22
C GLY A 137 17.22 6.91 14.42
N PHE A 138 17.64 6.43 13.24
CA PHE A 138 18.57 7.15 12.37
C PHE A 138 18.06 8.51 11.94
N VAL A 139 16.82 8.60 11.47
CA VAL A 139 16.29 9.90 10.99
C VAL A 139 16.19 10.93 12.11
N LEU A 140 15.77 10.51 13.30
CA LEU A 140 15.63 11.42 14.45
C LEU A 140 16.98 11.84 15.05
N ALA A 141 17.97 10.93 15.08
CA ALA A 141 19.27 11.19 15.69
C ALA A 141 20.23 11.93 14.75
N PHE A 142 20.24 11.63 13.46
CA PHE A 142 21.28 12.09 12.54
C PHE A 142 20.76 13.03 11.44
N VAL A 143 19.46 13.08 11.16
CA VAL A 143 18.90 13.96 10.14
C VAL A 143 18.19 15.14 10.80
N SER A 144 17.01 14.96 11.32
CA SER A 144 16.25 15.99 12.05
C SER A 144 14.93 15.42 12.59
N SER A 145 14.41 16.06 13.64
CA SER A 145 13.03 15.87 14.13
C SER A 145 12.08 17.01 13.70
N SER A 146 12.60 18.02 13.00
CA SER A 146 11.84 19.22 12.62
C SER A 146 10.97 18.97 11.38
N TYR A 147 9.84 19.68 11.31
CA TYR A 147 8.99 19.68 10.12
C TYR A 147 9.60 20.49 9.00
N VAL A 148 9.38 20.10 7.76
CA VAL A 148 9.61 20.90 6.57
C VAL A 148 8.25 21.47 6.15
N ASN A 149 7.98 22.71 6.54
CA ASN A 149 6.68 23.36 6.31
C ASN A 149 6.58 24.01 4.93
N SER A 150 7.72 24.25 4.27
CA SER A 150 7.77 24.87 2.96
C SER A 150 8.14 23.84 1.90
N LEU A 151 7.15 23.36 1.18
CA LEU A 151 7.39 22.52 0.00
C LEU A 151 7.79 23.37 -1.20
N PRO A 152 8.60 22.85 -2.14
CA PRO A 152 8.88 23.48 -3.42
C PRO A 152 7.62 23.78 -4.23
N SER A 153 7.66 24.83 -5.06
CA SER A 153 6.52 25.35 -5.80
C SER A 153 5.80 24.28 -6.66
N GLY A 154 6.56 23.39 -7.27
CA GLY A 154 5.99 22.30 -8.09
C GLY A 154 5.18 21.28 -7.27
N LEU A 155 5.61 20.92 -6.04
CA LEU A 155 4.86 20.06 -5.15
C LEU A 155 3.62 20.77 -4.58
N LYS A 156 3.74 22.08 -4.28
CA LYS A 156 2.58 22.90 -3.87
C LYS A 156 1.53 22.98 -4.97
N ALA A 157 1.93 23.25 -6.22
CA ALA A 157 1.03 23.29 -7.36
C ALA A 157 0.35 21.93 -7.57
N PHE A 158 1.11 20.84 -7.46
CA PHE A 158 0.54 19.49 -7.54
C PHE A 158 -0.46 19.23 -6.42
N SER A 159 -0.21 19.67 -5.19
CA SER A 159 -1.09 19.44 -4.03
C SER A 159 -2.50 20.05 -4.16
N THR A 160 -2.67 21.03 -5.04
CA THR A 160 -3.96 21.70 -5.31
C THR A 160 -4.63 21.22 -6.58
N SER A 161 -3.99 20.28 -7.30
CA SER A 161 -4.49 19.81 -8.59
C SER A 161 -5.70 18.89 -8.41
N ALA A 162 -6.89 19.39 -8.72
CA ALA A 162 -8.13 18.65 -8.69
C ALA A 162 -8.41 17.99 -10.06
N LEU A 163 -8.85 16.73 -10.04
CA LEU A 163 -9.41 16.05 -11.20
C LEU A 163 -10.93 16.35 -11.31
N ALA A 164 -11.61 16.32 -10.18
CA ALA A 164 -13.02 16.62 -10.07
C ALA A 164 -13.35 17.12 -8.66
N THR A 165 -14.39 17.92 -8.54
CA THR A 165 -14.91 18.40 -7.26
C THR A 165 -16.39 18.08 -7.13
N ALA A 166 -16.84 17.82 -5.91
CA ALA A 166 -18.24 17.62 -5.59
C ALA A 166 -18.57 18.33 -4.28
N VAL A 167 -19.71 19.02 -4.24
CA VAL A 167 -20.18 19.72 -3.04
C VAL A 167 -21.25 18.88 -2.37
N ASN A 168 -21.18 18.72 -1.04
CA ASN A 168 -22.20 18.03 -0.29
C ASN A 168 -23.42 18.94 -0.02
N SER A 169 -24.45 18.39 0.62
CA SER A 169 -25.69 19.15 1.00
C SER A 169 -25.44 20.31 1.99
N GLU A 170 -24.28 20.31 2.65
CA GLU A 170 -23.86 21.32 3.64
C GLU A 170 -22.96 22.41 3.02
N GLY A 171 -22.73 22.37 1.71
CA GLY A 171 -21.85 23.31 1.01
C GLY A 171 -20.35 23.02 1.13
N VAL A 172 -19.95 21.87 1.68
CA VAL A 172 -18.53 21.48 1.80
C VAL A 172 -18.07 20.87 0.48
N GLU A 173 -16.97 21.39 -0.04
CA GLU A 173 -16.34 20.92 -1.26
C GLU A 173 -15.41 19.73 -0.98
N TYR A 174 -15.59 18.65 -1.72
CA TYR A 174 -14.75 17.47 -1.71
C TYR A 174 -14.00 17.35 -3.03
N VAL A 175 -12.69 17.16 -2.95
CA VAL A 175 -11.80 17.15 -4.11
C VAL A 175 -11.31 15.74 -4.38
N LEU A 176 -11.51 15.25 -5.60
CA LEU A 176 -10.80 14.10 -6.10
C LEU A 176 -9.47 14.56 -6.71
N HIS A 177 -8.37 14.23 -6.05
CA HIS A 177 -7.04 14.68 -6.46
C HIS A 177 -6.58 13.97 -7.75
N ILE A 178 -5.88 14.70 -8.63
CA ILE A 178 -5.41 14.18 -9.93
C ILE A 178 -4.46 12.96 -9.79
N SER A 179 -3.80 12.81 -8.65
CA SER A 179 -2.91 11.67 -8.38
C SER A 179 -3.61 10.31 -8.44
N ILE A 180 -4.95 10.25 -8.41
CA ILE A 180 -5.68 9.00 -8.62
C ILE A 180 -5.34 8.36 -9.96
N ILE A 181 -5.15 9.17 -11.02
CA ILE A 181 -4.76 8.70 -12.34
C ILE A 181 -3.37 8.04 -12.26
N PHE A 182 -2.42 8.68 -11.57
CA PHE A 182 -1.08 8.15 -11.38
C PHE A 182 -1.09 6.82 -10.61
N VAL A 183 -1.86 6.73 -9.53
CA VAL A 183 -2.00 5.50 -8.73
C VAL A 183 -2.61 4.38 -9.56
N ILE A 184 -3.69 4.65 -10.30
CA ILE A 184 -4.33 3.66 -11.19
C ILE A 184 -3.35 3.18 -12.26
N LEU A 185 -2.59 4.11 -12.87
CA LEU A 185 -1.59 3.76 -13.88
C LEU A 185 -0.51 2.83 -13.32
N LEU A 186 -0.03 3.08 -12.09
CA LEU A 186 0.91 2.20 -11.41
C LEU A 186 0.31 0.81 -11.14
N TYR A 187 -0.94 0.73 -10.71
CA TYR A 187 -1.63 -0.55 -10.52
C TYR A 187 -1.77 -1.32 -11.85
N ILE A 188 -2.09 -0.63 -12.96
CA ILE A 188 -2.15 -1.23 -14.28
C ILE A 188 -0.76 -1.73 -14.72
N LEU A 189 0.29 -0.92 -14.54
CA LEU A 189 1.66 -1.29 -14.87
C LEU A 189 2.11 -2.53 -14.09
N LEU A 190 1.87 -2.54 -12.76
CA LEU A 190 2.20 -3.67 -11.92
C LEU A 190 1.35 -4.90 -12.24
N TYR A 191 0.08 -4.72 -12.62
CA TYR A 191 -0.75 -5.83 -13.11
C TYR A 191 -0.12 -6.49 -14.34
N PHE A 192 0.27 -5.71 -15.35
CA PHE A 192 0.93 -6.27 -16.52
C PHE A 192 2.26 -6.94 -16.14
N MET A 193 3.06 -6.32 -15.30
CA MET A 193 4.35 -6.85 -14.87
C MET A 193 4.17 -8.16 -14.09
N MET A 194 3.25 -8.23 -13.15
CA MET A 194 3.06 -9.40 -12.29
C MET A 194 2.33 -10.55 -13.00
N GLU A 195 1.30 -10.24 -13.81
CA GLU A 195 0.42 -11.27 -14.39
C GLU A 195 0.87 -11.71 -15.80
N LYS A 196 1.57 -10.86 -16.54
CA LYS A 196 1.85 -11.11 -17.96
C LYS A 196 3.33 -11.34 -18.27
N THR A 197 4.25 -11.01 -17.36
CA THR A 197 5.70 -11.16 -17.62
C THR A 197 6.31 -12.39 -16.96
N MET A 198 7.51 -12.77 -17.44
CA MET A 198 8.32 -13.82 -16.81
C MET A 198 8.78 -13.42 -15.40
N PHE A 199 8.93 -12.13 -15.14
CA PHE A 199 9.34 -11.62 -13.83
C PHE A 199 8.29 -11.93 -12.76
N GLY A 200 7.02 -11.63 -13.02
CA GLY A 200 5.93 -11.96 -12.11
C GLY A 200 5.82 -13.47 -11.85
N ARG A 201 5.90 -14.29 -12.92
CA ARG A 201 5.90 -15.76 -12.75
C ARG A 201 7.03 -16.27 -11.85
N LYS A 202 8.25 -15.70 -11.97
CA LYS A 202 9.38 -16.05 -11.10
C LYS A 202 9.12 -15.62 -9.66
N ILE A 203 8.55 -14.42 -9.40
CA ILE A 203 8.16 -13.96 -8.07
C ILE A 203 7.20 -14.96 -7.42
N TYR A 204 6.14 -15.34 -8.12
CA TYR A 204 5.15 -16.30 -7.60
C TYR A 204 5.72 -17.70 -7.38
N SER A 205 6.64 -18.15 -8.23
CA SER A 205 7.33 -19.43 -8.05
C SER A 205 8.16 -19.44 -6.77
N ILE A 206 8.89 -18.35 -6.50
CA ILE A 206 9.68 -18.18 -5.27
C ILE A 206 8.77 -18.16 -4.03
N GLY A 207 7.65 -17.44 -4.09
CA GLY A 207 6.70 -17.36 -2.99
C GLY A 207 5.95 -18.67 -2.70
N ALA A 208 5.83 -19.55 -3.71
CA ALA A 208 5.21 -20.86 -3.55
C ALA A 208 6.15 -21.88 -2.90
N ASP A 209 7.39 -21.97 -3.38
CA ASP A 209 8.47 -22.83 -2.87
C ASP A 209 9.81 -22.34 -3.44
N GLU A 210 10.63 -21.72 -2.58
CA GLU A 210 11.93 -21.15 -2.96
C GLU A 210 12.89 -22.24 -3.44
N ASP A 211 12.92 -23.40 -2.77
CA ASP A 211 13.84 -24.48 -3.12
C ASP A 211 13.44 -25.16 -4.44
N ALA A 212 12.15 -25.34 -4.69
CA ALA A 212 11.67 -25.81 -5.97
C ALA A 212 11.99 -24.83 -7.10
N ALA A 213 11.83 -23.52 -6.86
CA ALA A 213 12.19 -22.49 -7.82
C ALA A 213 13.71 -22.52 -8.16
N ARG A 214 14.57 -22.71 -7.16
CA ARG A 214 16.04 -22.89 -7.37
C ARG A 214 16.33 -24.12 -8.21
N ARG A 215 15.71 -25.26 -7.90
CA ARG A 215 15.87 -26.50 -8.68
C ARG A 215 15.39 -26.36 -10.12
N ALA A 216 14.40 -25.52 -10.37
CA ALA A 216 13.93 -25.16 -11.71
C ALA A 216 14.81 -24.13 -12.45
N GLY A 217 16.00 -23.78 -11.89
CA GLY A 217 16.95 -22.86 -12.52
C GLY A 217 16.64 -21.37 -12.36
N ILE A 218 15.70 -21.00 -11.48
CA ILE A 218 15.41 -19.59 -11.20
C ILE A 218 16.51 -19.02 -10.29
N ASN A 219 17.15 -17.93 -10.75
CA ASN A 219 18.10 -17.21 -9.91
C ASN A 219 17.33 -16.36 -8.88
N VAL A 220 17.03 -16.95 -7.72
CA VAL A 220 16.24 -16.34 -6.64
C VAL A 220 16.85 -15.03 -6.18
N SER A 221 18.19 -14.97 -6.00
CA SER A 221 18.87 -13.75 -5.53
C SER A 221 18.66 -12.56 -6.48
N ARG A 222 18.77 -12.78 -7.80
CA ARG A 222 18.52 -11.71 -8.79
C ARG A 222 17.06 -11.27 -8.80
N VAL A 223 16.13 -12.21 -8.78
CA VAL A 223 14.67 -11.87 -8.77
C VAL A 223 14.32 -11.09 -7.52
N ARG A 224 14.85 -11.52 -6.36
CA ARG A 224 14.66 -10.82 -5.08
C ARG A 224 15.25 -9.41 -5.11
N LEU A 225 16.47 -9.25 -5.64
CA LEU A 225 17.11 -7.94 -5.79
C LEU A 225 16.23 -6.97 -6.59
N PHE A 226 15.75 -7.38 -7.76
CA PHE A 226 14.90 -6.54 -8.60
C PHE A 226 13.57 -6.21 -7.93
N ALA A 227 12.96 -7.15 -7.22
CA ALA A 227 11.73 -6.90 -6.48
C ALA A 227 11.93 -5.90 -5.34
N PHE A 228 13.05 -5.98 -4.60
CA PHE A 228 13.39 -5.03 -3.54
C PHE A 228 13.73 -3.65 -4.10
N ILE A 229 14.46 -3.54 -5.21
CA ILE A 229 14.69 -2.26 -5.91
C ILE A 229 13.35 -1.63 -6.32
N LEU A 230 12.45 -2.41 -6.91
CA LEU A 230 11.13 -1.92 -7.30
C LEU A 230 10.31 -1.46 -6.09
N ALA A 231 10.36 -2.20 -4.98
CA ALA A 231 9.72 -1.77 -3.73
C ALA A 231 10.32 -0.45 -3.22
N GLY A 232 11.63 -0.25 -3.31
CA GLY A 232 12.29 1.01 -2.98
C GLY A 232 11.83 2.19 -3.84
N ILE A 233 11.67 1.97 -5.15
CA ILE A 233 11.12 2.97 -6.09
C ILE A 233 9.69 3.36 -5.66
N LEU A 234 8.85 2.36 -5.40
CA LEU A 234 7.46 2.58 -4.98
C LEU A 234 7.38 3.31 -3.64
N CYS A 235 8.25 3.00 -2.68
CA CYS A 235 8.32 3.72 -1.41
C CYS A 235 8.73 5.18 -1.59
N GLY A 236 9.75 5.46 -2.41
CA GLY A 236 10.15 6.83 -2.71
C GLY A 236 9.01 7.65 -3.34
N LEU A 237 8.31 7.07 -4.32
CA LEU A 237 7.14 7.69 -4.94
C LEU A 237 6.00 7.92 -3.94
N THR A 238 5.76 6.96 -3.03
CA THR A 238 4.74 7.05 -1.99
C THR A 238 5.02 8.20 -1.04
N GLY A 239 6.28 8.36 -0.60
CA GLY A 239 6.66 9.44 0.30
C GLY A 239 6.45 10.82 -0.34
N VAL A 240 6.88 11.02 -1.59
CA VAL A 240 6.67 12.28 -2.32
C VAL A 240 5.17 12.58 -2.50
N LEU A 241 4.37 11.57 -2.82
CA LEU A 241 2.92 11.73 -2.93
C LEU A 241 2.30 12.13 -1.59
N HIS A 242 2.67 11.44 -0.50
CA HIS A 242 2.19 11.74 0.85
C HIS A 242 2.51 13.18 1.24
N ASP A 243 3.78 13.60 1.14
CA ASP A 243 4.20 14.94 1.53
C ASP A 243 3.52 16.02 0.69
N SER A 244 3.33 15.76 -0.61
CA SER A 244 2.60 16.67 -1.48
C SER A 244 1.14 16.83 -1.05
N LEU A 245 0.43 15.74 -0.78
CA LEU A 245 -0.98 15.78 -0.34
C LEU A 245 -1.14 16.42 1.05
N SER A 246 -0.20 16.16 1.95
CA SER A 246 -0.17 16.75 3.30
C SER A 246 0.27 18.22 3.30
N ARG A 247 0.94 18.70 2.23
CA ARG A 247 1.51 20.05 2.10
C ARG A 247 2.64 20.38 3.08
N PHE A 248 3.16 19.39 3.76
CA PHE A 248 4.35 19.47 4.63
C PHE A 248 5.04 18.12 4.65
N SER A 249 6.26 18.06 5.15
CA SER A 249 6.97 16.80 5.38
C SER A 249 7.45 16.72 6.81
N MET A 250 7.32 15.52 7.39
CA MET A 250 7.83 15.21 8.72
C MET A 250 8.51 13.84 8.72
N PRO A 251 9.47 13.61 9.64
CA PRO A 251 10.29 12.39 9.58
C PRO A 251 9.47 11.10 9.80
N LEU A 252 8.47 11.13 10.66
CA LEU A 252 7.65 9.98 11.02
C LEU A 252 6.16 10.35 11.07
N PRO A 253 5.49 10.52 9.92
CA PRO A 253 4.09 10.90 9.88
C PRO A 253 3.20 9.76 10.44
N PRO A 254 2.30 10.04 11.41
CA PRO A 254 1.53 9.02 12.11
C PRO A 254 0.41 8.39 11.25
N ASP A 255 0.07 9.00 10.13
CA ASP A 255 -0.86 8.49 9.13
C ASP A 255 -0.21 7.52 8.13
N VAL A 256 1.12 7.44 8.12
CA VAL A 256 1.93 6.50 7.32
C VAL A 256 2.63 5.49 8.23
N VAL A 257 3.48 5.99 9.14
CA VAL A 257 4.27 5.15 10.07
C VAL A 257 3.34 4.61 11.16
N GLY A 258 3.37 3.29 11.35
CA GLY A 258 2.44 2.58 12.26
C GLY A 258 1.21 1.99 11.55
N LYS A 259 1.09 2.19 10.21
CA LYS A 259 0.02 1.60 9.40
C LYS A 259 0.45 0.31 8.69
N GLU A 260 1.59 -0.26 9.08
CA GLU A 260 2.15 -1.47 8.48
C GLU A 260 1.13 -2.61 8.47
N LEU A 261 0.52 -2.89 9.61
CA LEU A 261 -0.44 -3.99 9.75
C LEU A 261 -1.70 -3.79 8.90
N ASN A 262 -2.18 -2.55 8.75
CA ASN A 262 -3.35 -2.26 7.92
C ASN A 262 -3.05 -2.53 6.43
N SER A 263 -1.88 -2.13 5.95
CA SER A 263 -1.47 -2.38 4.56
C SER A 263 -1.23 -3.87 4.31
N ILE A 264 -0.58 -4.58 5.25
CA ILE A 264 -0.40 -6.03 5.19
C ILE A 264 -1.75 -6.73 5.11
N ALA A 265 -2.69 -6.33 5.98
CA ALA A 265 -4.02 -6.90 6.01
C ALA A 265 -4.79 -6.67 4.71
N ALA A 266 -4.72 -5.46 4.14
CA ALA A 266 -5.33 -5.14 2.86
C ALA A 266 -4.82 -6.06 1.75
N VAL A 267 -3.49 -6.26 1.67
CA VAL A 267 -2.85 -7.15 0.69
C VAL A 267 -3.30 -8.60 0.92
N VAL A 268 -3.27 -9.08 2.16
CA VAL A 268 -3.61 -10.47 2.49
C VAL A 268 -5.08 -10.75 2.25
N ILE A 269 -5.99 -9.86 2.65
CA ILE A 269 -7.43 -9.96 2.35
C ILE A 269 -7.64 -9.98 0.84
N GLY A 270 -6.93 -9.13 0.12
CA GLY A 270 -6.98 -9.04 -1.34
C GLY A 270 -6.57 -10.32 -2.06
N ILE A 271 -5.57 -11.03 -1.55
CA ILE A 271 -5.14 -12.33 -2.10
C ILE A 271 -6.22 -13.40 -1.94
N GLY A 272 -7.07 -13.31 -0.92
CA GLY A 272 -8.26 -14.15 -0.75
C GLY A 272 -8.02 -15.64 -0.66
N GLY A 273 -6.88 -16.08 -0.08
CA GLY A 273 -6.55 -17.51 0.08
C GLY A 273 -6.36 -18.27 -1.25
N SER A 274 -6.24 -17.56 -2.36
CA SER A 274 -5.96 -18.17 -3.66
C SER A 274 -4.48 -18.53 -3.74
N LYS A 275 -4.16 -19.83 -3.81
CA LYS A 275 -2.80 -20.28 -4.18
C LYS A 275 -2.46 -19.98 -5.65
N LYS A 276 -3.41 -19.47 -6.43
CA LYS A 276 -3.16 -19.03 -7.80
C LYS A 276 -2.60 -17.61 -7.74
N ALA A 277 -1.44 -17.46 -8.30
CA ALA A 277 -0.70 -16.22 -8.47
C ALA A 277 -1.47 -15.10 -9.19
N SER A 278 -2.52 -15.43 -9.94
CA SER A 278 -3.28 -14.46 -10.71
C SER A 278 -4.22 -13.65 -9.83
N GLY A 279 -4.12 -12.32 -9.95
CA GLY A 279 -5.06 -11.38 -9.35
C GLY A 279 -4.61 -10.75 -8.03
N ILE A 280 -3.35 -10.92 -7.62
CA ILE A 280 -2.84 -10.28 -6.39
C ILE A 280 -2.94 -8.75 -6.47
N VAL A 281 -2.67 -8.16 -7.63
CA VAL A 281 -2.68 -6.71 -7.83
C VAL A 281 -4.10 -6.15 -7.69
N ALA A 282 -5.07 -6.73 -8.40
CA ALA A 282 -6.47 -6.33 -8.29
C ALA A 282 -7.06 -6.61 -6.91
N GLY A 283 -6.66 -7.74 -6.31
CA GLY A 283 -7.05 -8.07 -4.93
C GLY A 283 -6.51 -7.06 -3.93
N THR A 284 -5.25 -6.67 -4.03
CA THR A 284 -4.63 -5.64 -3.18
C THR A 284 -5.38 -4.31 -3.30
N PHE A 285 -5.69 -3.88 -4.52
CA PHE A 285 -6.48 -2.67 -4.75
C PHE A 285 -7.83 -2.74 -4.02
N LEU A 286 -8.59 -3.81 -4.22
CA LEU A 286 -9.89 -4.00 -3.58
C LEU A 286 -9.77 -4.12 -2.05
N GLY A 287 -8.73 -4.78 -1.55
CA GLY A 287 -8.48 -4.91 -0.10
C GLY A 287 -8.23 -3.55 0.57
N VAL A 288 -7.45 -2.68 -0.07
CA VAL A 288 -7.23 -1.30 0.43
C VAL A 288 -8.52 -0.50 0.38
N ILE A 289 -9.27 -0.56 -0.74
CA ILE A 289 -10.56 0.15 -0.86
C ILE A 289 -11.54 -0.33 0.20
N LEU A 290 -11.60 -1.63 0.49
CA LEU A 290 -12.47 -2.16 1.55
C LEU A 290 -12.13 -1.55 2.92
N LEU A 291 -10.87 -1.60 3.33
CA LEU A 291 -10.45 -1.07 4.62
C LEU A 291 -10.64 0.44 4.71
N GLN A 292 -10.33 1.16 3.62
CA GLN A 292 -10.51 2.61 3.58
C GLN A 292 -11.97 3.03 3.61
N LEU A 293 -12.84 2.31 2.89
CA LEU A 293 -14.29 2.52 2.91
C LEU A 293 -14.84 2.37 4.33
N VAL A 294 -14.46 1.31 5.03
CA VAL A 294 -14.90 1.10 6.42
C VAL A 294 -14.38 2.22 7.31
N SER A 295 -13.08 2.54 7.25
CA SER A 295 -12.47 3.56 8.11
C SER A 295 -13.09 4.94 7.89
N SER A 296 -13.27 5.37 6.63
CA SER A 296 -13.84 6.68 6.29
C SER A 296 -15.32 6.78 6.71
N ASN A 297 -16.10 5.73 6.49
CA ASN A 297 -17.52 5.75 6.87
C ASN A 297 -17.73 5.70 8.38
N LEU A 298 -16.87 5.05 9.15
CA LEU A 298 -16.89 5.09 10.61
C LEU A 298 -16.65 6.52 11.12
N VAL A 299 -15.70 7.25 10.50
CA VAL A 299 -15.50 8.68 10.81
C VAL A 299 -16.76 9.49 10.54
N MET A 300 -17.38 9.29 9.38
CA MET A 300 -18.60 10.00 8.98
C MET A 300 -19.81 9.70 9.90
N LEU A 301 -19.84 8.53 10.54
CA LEU A 301 -20.82 8.16 11.55
C LEU A 301 -20.48 8.69 12.94
N GLY A 302 -19.42 9.50 13.09
CA GLY A 302 -18.99 10.08 14.35
C GLY A 302 -18.30 9.08 15.30
N VAL A 303 -17.86 7.92 14.80
CA VAL A 303 -17.17 6.91 15.60
C VAL A 303 -15.75 7.40 15.92
N PRO A 304 -15.36 7.51 17.20
CA PRO A 304 -14.05 7.99 17.59
C PRO A 304 -12.91 7.12 16.99
N SER A 305 -11.75 7.74 16.75
CA SER A 305 -10.61 7.10 16.05
C SER A 305 -10.07 5.82 16.73
N TYR A 306 -10.18 5.73 18.07
CA TYR A 306 -9.78 4.51 18.79
C TYR A 306 -10.69 3.30 18.49
N TRP A 307 -11.98 3.51 18.22
CA TRP A 307 -12.90 2.46 17.78
C TRP A 307 -12.59 2.00 16.35
N GLN A 308 -12.08 2.89 15.50
CA GLN A 308 -11.72 2.55 14.13
C GLN A 308 -10.59 1.50 14.11
N GLN A 309 -9.60 1.62 15.00
CA GLN A 309 -8.52 0.62 15.13
C GLN A 309 -9.08 -0.73 15.59
N PHE A 310 -10.02 -0.74 16.56
CA PHE A 310 -10.67 -1.95 17.04
C PHE A 310 -11.47 -2.64 15.92
N VAL A 311 -12.30 -1.89 15.20
CA VAL A 311 -13.12 -2.41 14.08
C VAL A 311 -12.22 -2.92 12.94
N SER A 312 -11.17 -2.17 12.59
CA SER A 312 -10.19 -2.61 11.59
C SER A 312 -9.51 -3.91 12.01
N GLY A 313 -9.13 -4.05 13.29
CA GLY A 313 -8.57 -5.28 13.84
C GLY A 313 -9.53 -6.48 13.71
N ILE A 314 -10.81 -6.29 14.00
CA ILE A 314 -11.84 -7.33 13.83
C ILE A 314 -11.96 -7.73 12.36
N ILE A 315 -12.04 -6.76 11.43
CA ILE A 315 -12.14 -7.04 10.01
C ILE A 315 -10.93 -7.83 9.51
N ILE A 316 -9.73 -7.47 9.96
CA ILE A 316 -8.49 -8.19 9.66
C ILE A 316 -8.58 -9.63 10.15
N LEU A 317 -8.98 -9.85 11.41
CA LEU A 317 -9.10 -11.20 12.00
C LEU A 317 -10.14 -12.05 11.26
N ILE A 318 -11.30 -11.49 10.94
CA ILE A 318 -12.34 -12.18 10.17
C ILE A 318 -11.83 -12.53 8.77
N GLY A 319 -11.20 -11.58 8.10
CA GLY A 319 -10.62 -11.78 6.76
C GLY A 319 -9.57 -12.89 6.75
N LEU A 320 -8.64 -12.87 7.70
CA LEU A 320 -7.59 -13.88 7.85
C LEU A 320 -8.16 -15.26 8.23
N ALA A 321 -9.13 -15.32 9.15
CA ALA A 321 -9.77 -16.55 9.56
C ALA A 321 -10.52 -17.21 8.38
N PHE A 322 -11.26 -16.41 7.61
CA PHE A 322 -11.95 -16.89 6.42
C PHE A 322 -10.97 -17.44 5.38
N GLN A 323 -9.85 -16.77 5.18
CA GLN A 323 -8.78 -17.21 4.30
C GLN A 323 -8.16 -18.54 4.78
N ALA A 324 -7.84 -18.67 6.07
CA ALA A 324 -7.28 -19.87 6.65
C ALA A 324 -8.22 -21.07 6.46
N ILE A 325 -9.52 -20.88 6.70
CA ILE A 325 -10.55 -21.93 6.49
C ILE A 325 -10.60 -22.37 5.03
N GLN A 326 -10.50 -21.46 4.07
CA GLN A 326 -10.48 -21.81 2.65
C GLN A 326 -9.24 -22.62 2.27
N VAL A 327 -8.05 -22.28 2.80
CA VAL A 327 -6.80 -23.03 2.56
C VAL A 327 -6.93 -24.46 3.11
N VAL A 328 -7.41 -24.62 4.34
CA VAL A 328 -7.60 -25.94 4.98
C VAL A 328 -8.61 -26.79 4.21
N LYS A 329 -9.74 -26.22 3.77
CA LYS A 329 -10.73 -26.96 2.96
C LYS A 329 -10.18 -27.41 1.60
N LYS A 330 -9.27 -26.62 0.98
CA LYS A 330 -8.63 -27.01 -0.29
C LYS A 330 -7.53 -28.07 -0.11
N ALA A 331 -6.86 -28.10 1.05
CA ALA A 331 -5.85 -29.12 1.35
C ALA A 331 -6.44 -30.51 1.67
N LYS A 332 -7.72 -30.57 2.07
CA LYS A 332 -8.45 -31.81 2.36
C LYS A 332 -9.16 -32.41 1.14
N ARG A 333 -9.14 -31.75 -0.01
CA ARG A 333 -9.63 -32.23 -1.31
C ARG A 333 -8.48 -32.59 -2.26
#